data_deff39928c1f6a520f1c6f5c419bd25a
#
_entry.id   deff39928c1f6a520f1c6f5c419bd25a
#
_cell.length_a   1.000
_cell.length_b   1.000
_cell.length_c   1.000
_cell.angle_alpha   90.00
_cell.angle_beta   90.00
_cell.angle_gamma   90.00
#
_symmetry.space_group_name_H-M   'P 1'
#
loop_
_entity.id
_entity.type
_entity.pdbx_description
1 polymer ?
#
loop_
_entity_poly.entity_id
_entity_poly.type
_entity_poly.pdbx_seq_one_letter_code
_entity_poly.pdbx_strand_id
1 'polypeptide(L)'
;LVGLGSMFGAILEVSGGAQTIAVTMVKKFGDEKAAWALGITGLVIAMPVFFDAGLIILIPLAFSLAKKTKRSSLHYVIPLLAGLAVGHAFIPPTPGPVLVATMLNVDLGWVILVGIFCGIFAMIVAGPVWGSICGKKFYVPVPESVANQEEIDESKLPSFWLIVGIILIPLVLIILDSICGVVPALAGVAPVFEFLGEPFVALLLATLAAMFGLGLKHGYTMKELEKVMTKSLEPTGLILLVTACGGVLRYVLQYSGLGNVIGNAVASMNLPIVILAFIIAVLVRISVGSATVAMTMAAGIVAALPGISELSPLYLACTVAAVAGGSTVCSHFNDSGFWLVRSLVGIDEKTTLKTWTIMETLVGVTGFLVALVISFFA
;
A
#
# COMPACT_ATOMS: atom_id res chain seq x y z
N LEU A 1 -12.05 -4.72 9.59
CA LEU A 1 -10.74 -4.17 9.27
C LEU A 1 -10.81 -3.17 8.10
N VAL A 2 -11.22 -3.58 6.91
CA VAL A 2 -11.26 -2.72 5.71
C VAL A 2 -12.05 -1.43 5.94
N GLY A 3 -13.26 -1.53 6.53
CA GLY A 3 -14.09 -0.35 6.84
C GLY A 3 -13.42 0.62 7.83
N LEU A 4 -12.81 0.10 8.90
CA LEU A 4 -12.06 0.94 9.85
C LEU A 4 -10.87 1.62 9.20
N GLY A 5 -10.12 0.89 8.36
CA GLY A 5 -9.02 1.48 7.58
C GLY A 5 -9.48 2.61 6.66
N SER A 6 -10.62 2.43 5.98
CA SER A 6 -11.23 3.46 5.13
C SER A 6 -11.66 4.70 5.92
N MET A 7 -12.29 4.53 7.08
CA MET A 7 -12.67 5.64 7.97
C MET A 7 -11.45 6.38 8.51
N PHE A 8 -10.44 5.65 8.94
CA PHE A 8 -9.19 6.19 9.44
C PHE A 8 -8.49 7.05 8.37
N GLY A 9 -8.35 6.49 7.15
CA GLY A 9 -7.79 7.21 6.02
C GLY A 9 -8.54 8.49 5.67
N ALA A 10 -9.88 8.43 5.65
CA ALA A 10 -10.73 9.58 5.33
C ALA A 10 -10.59 10.73 6.37
N ILE A 11 -10.45 10.40 7.65
CA ILE A 11 -10.21 11.43 8.68
C ILE A 11 -8.83 12.10 8.48
N LEU A 12 -7.78 11.31 8.19
CA LEU A 12 -6.46 11.85 7.86
C LEU A 12 -6.47 12.72 6.61
N GLU A 13 -7.29 12.36 5.63
CA GLU A 13 -7.47 13.13 4.40
C GLU A 13 -8.08 14.50 4.68
N VAL A 14 -9.27 14.55 5.29
CA VAL A 14 -10.01 15.82 5.48
C VAL A 14 -9.35 16.73 6.52
N SER A 15 -8.60 16.18 7.47
CA SER A 15 -7.89 16.95 8.49
C SER A 15 -6.61 17.65 7.97
N GLY A 16 -6.20 17.41 6.73
CA GLY A 16 -4.93 17.92 6.20
C GLY A 16 -3.70 17.11 6.69
N GLY A 17 -3.92 15.94 7.28
CA GLY A 17 -2.84 15.10 7.80
C GLY A 17 -1.84 14.69 6.73
N ALA A 18 -2.33 14.32 5.55
CA ALA A 18 -1.49 13.96 4.41
C ALA A 18 -0.62 15.14 3.93
N GLN A 19 -1.21 16.33 3.82
CA GLN A 19 -0.49 17.56 3.45
C GLN A 19 0.58 17.92 4.47
N THR A 20 0.30 17.77 5.77
CA THR A 20 1.28 18.06 6.84
C THR A 20 2.53 17.20 6.71
N ILE A 21 2.37 15.89 6.51
CA ILE A 21 3.51 15.00 6.34
C ILE A 21 4.32 15.43 5.13
N ALA A 22 3.65 15.64 4.00
CA ALA A 22 4.29 16.00 2.75
C ALA A 22 5.08 17.32 2.84
N VAL A 23 4.45 18.39 3.34
CA VAL A 23 5.10 19.69 3.49
C VAL A 23 6.28 19.63 4.45
N THR A 24 6.10 18.96 5.60
CA THR A 24 7.16 18.82 6.61
C THR A 24 8.34 18.04 6.07
N MET A 25 8.08 16.92 5.38
CA MET A 25 9.15 16.09 4.81
C MET A 25 9.92 16.83 3.72
N VAL A 26 9.23 17.53 2.82
CA VAL A 26 9.88 18.33 1.78
C VAL A 26 10.73 19.45 2.39
N LYS A 27 10.23 20.18 3.40
CA LYS A 27 11.02 21.19 4.12
C LYS A 27 12.25 20.60 4.79
N LYS A 28 12.14 19.45 5.43
CA LYS A 28 13.24 18.81 6.15
C LYS A 28 14.33 18.27 5.20
N PHE A 29 13.94 17.72 4.06
CA PHE A 29 14.89 17.16 3.08
C PHE A 29 15.48 18.21 2.13
N GLY A 30 14.79 19.34 1.96
CA GLY A 30 15.15 20.42 1.02
C GLY A 30 14.90 20.04 -0.44
N ASP A 31 15.03 21.03 -1.32
CA ASP A 31 14.67 20.93 -2.74
C ASP A 31 15.48 19.84 -3.51
N GLU A 32 16.74 19.63 -3.14
CA GLU A 32 17.60 18.63 -3.80
C GLU A 32 17.13 17.19 -3.57
N LYS A 33 16.64 16.91 -2.35
CA LYS A 33 16.18 15.59 -1.93
C LYS A 33 14.65 15.49 -1.88
N ALA A 34 13.93 16.46 -2.46
CA ALA A 34 12.46 16.49 -2.44
C ALA A 34 11.83 15.26 -3.10
N ALA A 35 12.46 14.67 -4.11
CA ALA A 35 12.03 13.41 -4.72
C ALA A 35 12.00 12.25 -3.70
N TRP A 36 13.03 12.16 -2.83
CA TRP A 36 13.07 11.19 -1.72
C TRP A 36 12.01 11.48 -0.67
N ALA A 37 11.83 12.76 -0.32
CA ALA A 37 10.81 13.18 0.63
C ALA A 37 9.41 12.77 0.15
N LEU A 38 9.09 12.98 -1.14
CA LEU A 38 7.81 12.59 -1.72
C LEU A 38 7.61 11.07 -1.76
N GLY A 39 8.66 10.29 -2.07
CA GLY A 39 8.59 8.83 -2.01
C GLY A 39 8.28 8.32 -0.60
N ILE A 40 8.99 8.81 0.41
CA ILE A 40 8.74 8.47 1.83
C ILE A 40 7.35 8.93 2.27
N THR A 41 6.95 10.14 1.87
CA THR A 41 5.62 10.67 2.16
C THR A 41 4.53 9.78 1.58
N GLY A 42 4.65 9.41 0.30
CA GLY A 42 3.71 8.50 -0.35
C GLY A 42 3.61 7.16 0.37
N LEU A 43 4.76 6.58 0.75
CA LEU A 43 4.83 5.32 1.49
C LEU A 43 4.07 5.40 2.83
N VAL A 44 4.33 6.44 3.63
CA VAL A 44 3.71 6.61 4.95
C VAL A 44 2.21 6.87 4.84
N ILE A 45 1.81 7.72 3.87
CA ILE A 45 0.41 8.10 3.68
C ILE A 45 -0.43 6.96 3.12
N ALA A 46 0.12 6.15 2.23
CA ALA A 46 -0.61 5.03 1.64
C ALA A 46 -0.90 3.88 2.62
N MET A 47 -0.28 3.87 3.80
CA MET A 47 -0.63 2.89 4.84
C MET A 47 -2.10 3.03 5.29
N PRO A 48 -2.58 4.23 5.68
CA PRO A 48 -3.98 4.44 6.04
C PRO A 48 -4.86 4.96 4.91
N VAL A 49 -4.31 5.58 3.86
CA VAL A 49 -5.06 6.27 2.80
C VAL A 49 -4.99 5.47 1.50
N PHE A 50 -6.11 5.35 0.79
CA PHE A 50 -6.13 4.72 -0.53
C PHE A 50 -5.23 5.47 -1.52
N PHE A 51 -4.65 4.72 -2.45
CA PHE A 51 -3.76 5.24 -3.49
C PHE A 51 -4.35 6.46 -4.22
N ASP A 52 -5.59 6.35 -4.69
CA ASP A 52 -6.25 7.39 -5.49
C ASP A 52 -6.41 8.70 -4.71
N ALA A 53 -6.89 8.60 -3.47
CA ALA A 53 -7.06 9.75 -2.58
C ALA A 53 -5.72 10.38 -2.22
N GLY A 54 -4.72 9.57 -1.84
CA GLY A 54 -3.37 10.04 -1.55
C GLY A 54 -2.73 10.77 -2.73
N LEU A 55 -2.93 10.25 -3.95
CA LEU A 55 -2.42 10.89 -5.16
C LEU A 55 -3.08 12.25 -5.41
N ILE A 56 -4.41 12.33 -5.38
CA ILE A 56 -5.16 13.57 -5.63
C ILE A 56 -4.73 14.67 -4.65
N ILE A 57 -4.53 14.33 -3.37
CA ILE A 57 -4.17 15.27 -2.32
C ILE A 57 -2.73 15.77 -2.47
N LEU A 58 -1.81 14.88 -2.85
CA LEU A 58 -0.37 15.16 -2.80
C LEU A 58 0.25 15.59 -4.13
N ILE A 59 -0.41 15.32 -5.27
CA ILE A 59 0.12 15.68 -6.58
C ILE A 59 0.36 17.19 -6.75
N PRO A 60 -0.46 18.11 -6.20
CA PRO A 60 -0.21 19.55 -6.27
C PRO A 60 1.14 19.95 -5.67
N LEU A 61 1.57 19.27 -4.59
CA LEU A 61 2.87 19.54 -3.97
C LEU A 61 4.03 19.11 -4.90
N ALA A 62 3.91 17.96 -5.56
CA ALA A 62 4.89 17.49 -6.55
C ALA A 62 4.99 18.49 -7.73
N PHE A 63 3.88 19.04 -8.18
CA PHE A 63 3.84 20.07 -9.23
C PHE A 63 4.43 21.41 -8.77
N SER A 64 4.15 21.84 -7.55
CA SER A 64 4.74 23.04 -6.96
C SER A 64 6.27 22.94 -6.94
N LEU A 65 6.81 21.80 -6.54
CA LEU A 65 8.26 21.54 -6.57
C LEU A 65 8.81 21.52 -7.99
N ALA A 66 8.11 20.94 -8.96
CA ALA A 66 8.52 20.93 -10.35
C ALA A 66 8.60 22.36 -10.92
N LYS A 67 7.60 23.20 -10.62
CA LYS A 67 7.56 24.63 -10.99
C LYS A 67 8.71 25.41 -10.37
N LYS A 68 8.92 25.25 -9.05
CA LYS A 68 9.98 25.93 -8.29
C LYS A 68 11.38 25.60 -8.82
N THR A 69 11.63 24.32 -9.10
CA THR A 69 12.95 23.82 -9.50
C THR A 69 13.17 23.81 -11.01
N LYS A 70 12.15 24.15 -11.79
CA LYS A 70 12.16 24.10 -13.27
C LYS A 70 12.55 22.73 -13.84
N ARG A 71 12.23 21.66 -13.11
CA ARG A 71 12.43 20.26 -13.53
C ARG A 71 11.13 19.68 -14.10
N SER A 72 11.25 18.58 -14.84
CA SER A 72 10.08 17.79 -15.28
C SER A 72 9.21 17.39 -14.08
N SER A 73 7.89 17.47 -14.22
CA SER A 73 6.94 17.02 -13.18
C SER A 73 7.14 15.55 -12.82
N LEU A 74 7.55 14.70 -13.77
CA LEU A 74 7.83 13.29 -13.55
C LEU A 74 8.96 13.04 -12.55
N HIS A 75 9.91 13.98 -12.39
CA HIS A 75 10.98 13.86 -11.40
C HIS A 75 10.47 13.78 -9.96
N TYR A 76 9.31 14.37 -9.70
CA TYR A 76 8.67 14.44 -8.38
C TYR A 76 7.44 13.53 -8.27
N VAL A 77 6.66 13.43 -9.35
CA VAL A 77 5.43 12.62 -9.37
C VAL A 77 5.74 11.13 -9.31
N ILE A 78 6.75 10.63 -10.03
CA ILE A 78 7.10 9.20 -10.02
C ILE A 78 7.51 8.71 -8.62
N PRO A 79 8.39 9.39 -7.85
CA PRO A 79 8.67 9.02 -6.46
C PRO A 79 7.43 9.00 -5.56
N LEU A 80 6.56 9.99 -5.69
CA LEU A 80 5.30 10.04 -4.95
C LEU A 80 4.42 8.82 -5.27
N LEU A 81 4.22 8.54 -6.56
CA LEU A 81 3.44 7.39 -7.03
C LEU A 81 4.02 6.06 -6.53
N ALA A 82 5.34 5.90 -6.61
CA ALA A 82 6.01 4.68 -6.14
C ALA A 82 5.84 4.49 -4.63
N GLY A 83 5.96 5.56 -3.83
CA GLY A 83 5.68 5.50 -2.40
C GLY A 83 4.25 5.09 -2.10
N LEU A 84 3.28 5.72 -2.76
CA LEU A 84 1.85 5.39 -2.63
C LEU A 84 1.56 3.94 -3.04
N ALA A 85 2.10 3.50 -4.18
CA ALA A 85 1.90 2.13 -4.66
C ALA A 85 2.48 1.08 -3.71
N VAL A 86 3.69 1.32 -3.21
CA VAL A 86 4.36 0.44 -2.25
C VAL A 86 3.60 0.34 -0.93
N GLY A 87 3.24 1.48 -0.31
CA GLY A 87 2.50 1.48 0.94
C GLY A 87 1.16 0.77 0.81
N HIS A 88 0.46 0.99 -0.32
CA HIS A 88 -0.82 0.36 -0.60
C HIS A 88 -0.72 -1.15 -0.88
N ALA A 89 0.35 -1.60 -1.56
CA ALA A 89 0.48 -3.00 -1.98
C ALA A 89 1.11 -3.90 -0.91
N PHE A 90 2.10 -3.42 -0.15
CA PHE A 90 2.91 -4.27 0.72
C PHE A 90 2.61 -4.16 2.21
N ILE A 91 2.03 -3.03 2.67
CA ILE A 91 1.99 -2.75 4.11
C ILE A 91 0.56 -2.74 4.64
N PRO A 92 0.20 -3.66 5.55
CA PRO A 92 -1.03 -3.53 6.32
C PRO A 92 -1.08 -2.18 7.07
N PRO A 93 -2.25 -1.62 7.35
CA PRO A 93 -3.58 -2.24 7.29
C PRO A 93 -4.34 -2.06 5.97
N THR A 94 -3.67 -1.81 4.85
CA THR A 94 -4.32 -1.74 3.55
C THR A 94 -5.04 -3.05 3.20
N PRO A 95 -6.19 -2.99 2.48
CA PRO A 95 -7.03 -4.17 2.26
C PRO A 95 -6.34 -5.34 1.58
N GLY A 96 -5.51 -5.08 0.56
CA GLY A 96 -4.83 -6.11 -0.22
C GLY A 96 -4.00 -7.07 0.64
N PRO A 97 -2.94 -6.59 1.30
CA PRO A 97 -2.10 -7.42 2.16
C PRO A 97 -2.85 -8.10 3.30
N VAL A 98 -3.83 -7.41 3.92
CA VAL A 98 -4.67 -7.99 4.99
C VAL A 98 -5.47 -9.18 4.49
N LEU A 99 -6.07 -9.07 3.29
CA LEU A 99 -6.85 -10.17 2.70
C LEU A 99 -5.97 -11.37 2.35
N VAL A 100 -4.79 -11.13 1.76
CA VAL A 100 -3.84 -12.20 1.45
C VAL A 100 -3.37 -12.90 2.73
N ALA A 101 -3.00 -12.12 3.76
CA ALA A 101 -2.60 -12.65 5.06
C ALA A 101 -3.69 -13.52 5.69
N THR A 102 -4.94 -13.05 5.67
CA THR A 102 -6.09 -13.79 6.19
C THR A 102 -6.33 -15.09 5.42
N MET A 103 -6.24 -15.08 4.09
CA MET A 103 -6.43 -16.27 3.26
C MET A 103 -5.34 -17.33 3.46
N LEU A 104 -4.10 -16.90 3.71
CA LEU A 104 -2.96 -17.77 3.97
C LEU A 104 -2.78 -18.07 5.46
N ASN A 105 -3.63 -17.53 6.32
CA ASN A 105 -3.57 -17.65 7.79
C ASN A 105 -2.22 -17.25 8.37
N VAL A 106 -1.73 -16.07 7.97
CA VAL A 106 -0.45 -15.48 8.39
C VAL A 106 -0.70 -14.36 9.39
N ASP A 107 0.11 -14.33 10.45
CA ASP A 107 0.13 -13.23 11.41
C ASP A 107 0.54 -11.90 10.74
N LEU A 108 -0.25 -10.84 10.99
CA LEU A 108 -0.07 -9.55 10.32
C LEU A 108 1.22 -8.84 10.72
N GLY A 109 1.77 -9.10 11.90
CA GLY A 109 3.05 -8.51 12.30
C GLY A 109 4.19 -8.99 11.42
N TRP A 110 4.24 -10.28 11.08
CA TRP A 110 5.21 -10.80 10.10
C TRP A 110 5.01 -10.17 8.72
N VAL A 111 3.75 -9.99 8.28
CA VAL A 111 3.45 -9.35 7.00
C VAL A 111 3.88 -7.89 7.00
N ILE A 112 3.66 -7.14 8.09
CA ILE A 112 4.12 -5.75 8.23
C ILE A 112 5.65 -5.68 8.15
N LEU A 113 6.36 -6.52 8.91
CA LEU A 113 7.82 -6.50 8.93
C LEU A 113 8.43 -6.79 7.55
N VAL A 114 7.99 -7.89 6.91
CA VAL A 114 8.43 -8.24 5.55
C VAL A 114 8.00 -7.18 4.55
N GLY A 115 6.76 -6.69 4.64
CA GLY A 115 6.20 -5.68 3.76
C GLY A 115 6.96 -4.35 3.82
N ILE A 116 7.31 -3.87 5.01
CA ILE A 116 8.14 -2.66 5.20
C ILE A 116 9.51 -2.86 4.55
N PHE A 117 10.15 -4.00 4.81
CA PHE A 117 11.48 -4.28 4.27
C PHE A 117 11.46 -4.35 2.74
N CYS A 118 10.55 -5.12 2.14
CA CYS A 118 10.34 -5.17 0.70
C CYS A 118 9.99 -3.78 0.14
N GLY A 119 9.12 -3.06 0.82
CA GLY A 119 8.63 -1.75 0.41
C GLY A 119 9.71 -0.68 0.36
N ILE A 120 10.63 -0.64 1.32
CA ILE A 120 11.74 0.32 1.31
C ILE A 120 12.58 0.16 0.05
N PHE A 121 13.00 -1.06 -0.30
CA PHE A 121 13.79 -1.29 -1.51
C PHE A 121 12.99 -1.00 -2.79
N ALA A 122 11.73 -1.41 -2.84
CA ALA A 122 10.85 -1.15 -3.97
C ALA A 122 10.66 0.36 -4.19
N MET A 123 10.39 1.12 -3.12
CA MET A 123 10.24 2.58 -3.17
C MET A 123 11.52 3.26 -3.65
N ILE A 124 12.71 2.84 -3.19
CA ILE A 124 13.98 3.42 -3.62
C ILE A 124 14.19 3.23 -5.13
N VAL A 125 14.01 2.01 -5.63
CA VAL A 125 14.25 1.67 -7.04
C VAL A 125 13.21 2.29 -7.96
N ALA A 126 11.93 2.08 -7.66
CA ALA A 126 10.83 2.55 -8.49
C ALA A 126 10.53 4.05 -8.32
N GLY A 127 10.88 4.64 -7.19
CA GLY A 127 10.64 6.05 -6.87
C GLY A 127 11.81 6.95 -7.28
N PRO A 128 12.68 7.36 -6.37
CA PRO A 128 13.72 8.36 -6.64
C PRO A 128 14.67 7.96 -7.77
N VAL A 129 15.04 6.68 -7.89
CA VAL A 129 15.93 6.23 -8.96
C VAL A 129 15.25 6.30 -10.31
N TRP A 130 14.10 5.64 -10.47
CA TRP A 130 13.33 5.66 -11.72
C TRP A 130 12.78 7.04 -12.05
N GLY A 131 12.29 7.80 -11.06
CA GLY A 131 11.81 9.17 -11.23
C GLY A 131 12.90 10.12 -11.73
N SER A 132 14.14 9.95 -11.30
CA SER A 132 15.28 10.70 -11.82
C SER A 132 15.58 10.39 -13.29
N ILE A 133 15.44 9.11 -13.69
CA ILE A 133 15.60 8.69 -15.09
C ILE A 133 14.45 9.25 -15.94
N CYS A 134 13.20 9.12 -15.48
CA CYS A 134 12.03 9.67 -16.18
C CYS A 134 12.11 11.19 -16.33
N GLY A 135 12.48 11.90 -15.27
CA GLY A 135 12.60 13.36 -15.28
C GLY A 135 13.67 13.90 -16.23
N LYS A 136 14.74 13.11 -16.49
CA LYS A 136 15.77 13.44 -17.48
C LYS A 136 15.35 13.08 -18.92
N LYS A 137 14.64 11.97 -19.09
CA LYS A 137 14.29 11.43 -20.42
C LYS A 137 13.01 12.04 -21.00
N PHE A 138 12.05 12.39 -20.15
CA PHE A 138 10.76 12.93 -20.53
C PHE A 138 10.54 14.26 -19.81
N TYR A 139 10.58 15.37 -20.56
CA TYR A 139 10.19 16.64 -19.99
C TYR A 139 8.66 16.80 -20.08
N VAL A 140 8.02 16.79 -18.91
CA VAL A 140 6.58 16.98 -18.78
C VAL A 140 6.37 18.27 -17.97
N PRO A 141 5.77 19.31 -18.55
CA PRO A 141 5.48 20.54 -17.82
C PRO A 141 4.37 20.29 -16.77
N VAL A 142 4.23 21.23 -15.84
CA VAL A 142 3.11 21.22 -14.91
C VAL A 142 1.83 21.58 -15.68
N PRO A 143 0.72 20.82 -15.53
CA PRO A 143 -0.55 21.12 -16.19
C PRO A 143 -1.08 22.51 -15.80
N GLU A 144 -1.60 23.27 -16.76
CA GLU A 144 -2.11 24.62 -16.52
C GLU A 144 -3.29 24.64 -15.53
N SER A 145 -4.10 23.61 -15.51
CA SER A 145 -5.22 23.44 -14.59
C SER A 145 -4.81 23.44 -13.11
N VAL A 146 -3.55 23.11 -12.81
CA VAL A 146 -3.03 23.05 -11.44
C VAL A 146 -2.04 24.18 -11.16
N ALA A 147 -1.55 24.85 -12.19
CA ALA A 147 -0.56 25.94 -12.07
C ALA A 147 -1.04 27.13 -11.23
N ASN A 148 -2.34 27.30 -11.06
CA ASN A 148 -3.00 28.38 -10.34
C ASN A 148 -3.69 27.95 -9.03
N GLN A 149 -3.43 26.73 -8.53
CA GLN A 149 -3.94 26.33 -7.23
C GLN A 149 -3.30 27.16 -6.11
N GLU A 150 -4.10 27.56 -5.14
CA GLU A 150 -3.64 28.31 -3.96
C GLU A 150 -2.59 27.48 -3.19
N GLU A 151 -1.60 28.18 -2.65
CA GLU A 151 -0.60 27.58 -1.77
C GLU A 151 -1.30 27.00 -0.53
N ILE A 152 -0.82 25.85 -0.05
CA ILE A 152 -1.37 25.22 1.14
C ILE A 152 -1.17 26.14 2.33
N ASP A 153 -2.27 26.54 2.99
CA ASP A 153 -2.23 27.34 4.22
C ASP A 153 -1.73 26.48 5.38
N GLU A 154 -0.42 26.56 5.60
CA GLU A 154 0.27 25.76 6.63
C GLU A 154 -0.21 26.07 8.05
N SER A 155 -0.79 27.24 8.30
CA SER A 155 -1.26 27.63 9.63
C SER A 155 -2.45 26.79 10.12
N LYS A 156 -3.18 26.17 9.18
CA LYS A 156 -4.34 25.33 9.45
C LYS A 156 -4.00 23.85 9.54
N LEU A 157 -2.76 23.50 9.23
CA LEU A 157 -2.34 22.10 9.24
C LEU A 157 -2.12 21.57 10.67
N PRO A 158 -2.52 20.30 10.96
CA PRO A 158 -2.28 19.69 12.25
C PRO A 158 -0.78 19.41 12.49
N SER A 159 -0.40 19.15 13.75
CA SER A 159 0.99 18.85 14.10
C SER A 159 1.51 17.57 13.45
N PHE A 160 2.71 17.62 12.85
CA PHE A 160 3.38 16.49 12.22
C PHE A 160 3.52 15.28 13.18
N TRP A 161 3.96 15.51 14.41
CA TRP A 161 4.17 14.44 15.40
C TRP A 161 2.86 13.79 15.86
N LEU A 162 1.78 14.57 15.90
CA LEU A 162 0.46 14.03 16.23
C LEU A 162 0.00 13.06 15.13
N ILE A 163 0.18 13.43 13.86
CA ILE A 163 -0.23 12.59 12.73
C ILE A 163 0.60 11.32 12.68
N VAL A 164 1.93 11.45 12.76
CA VAL A 164 2.84 10.30 12.75
C VAL A 164 2.52 9.37 13.93
N GLY A 165 2.29 9.91 15.12
CA GLY A 165 1.89 9.12 16.29
C GLY A 165 0.60 8.33 16.03
N ILE A 166 -0.42 8.96 15.46
CA ILE A 166 -1.69 8.29 15.15
C ILE A 166 -1.52 7.19 14.09
N ILE A 167 -0.76 7.44 13.02
CA ILE A 167 -0.48 6.44 11.96
C ILE A 167 0.30 5.24 12.52
N LEU A 168 1.19 5.47 13.48
CA LEU A 168 1.99 4.41 14.07
C LEU A 168 1.22 3.55 15.07
N ILE A 169 0.08 4.00 15.62
CA ILE A 169 -0.70 3.23 16.61
C ILE A 169 -0.94 1.78 16.14
N PRO A 170 -1.62 1.52 14.99
CA PRO A 170 -1.92 0.15 14.60
C PRO A 170 -0.66 -0.65 14.28
N LEU A 171 0.33 -0.04 13.63
CA LEU A 171 1.58 -0.72 13.27
C LEU A 171 2.34 -1.18 14.52
N VAL A 172 2.52 -0.29 15.49
CA VAL A 172 3.26 -0.59 16.72
C VAL A 172 2.53 -1.64 17.56
N LEU A 173 1.20 -1.51 17.71
CA LEU A 173 0.42 -2.46 18.51
C LEU A 173 0.44 -3.87 17.91
N ILE A 174 0.24 -4.00 16.59
CA ILE A 174 0.28 -5.29 15.90
C ILE A 174 1.68 -5.93 15.94
N ILE A 175 2.74 -5.13 15.75
CA ILE A 175 4.12 -5.64 15.84
C ILE A 175 4.44 -6.08 17.29
N LEU A 176 4.01 -5.31 18.28
CA LEU A 176 4.24 -5.66 19.70
C LEU A 176 3.52 -6.95 20.08
N ASP A 177 2.30 -7.18 19.61
CA ASP A 177 1.58 -8.44 19.78
C ASP A 177 2.41 -9.62 19.23
N SER A 178 2.81 -9.54 17.96
CA SER A 178 3.63 -10.58 17.32
C SER A 178 4.97 -10.83 18.06
N ILE A 179 5.63 -9.76 18.56
CA ILE A 179 6.86 -9.90 19.33
C ILE A 179 6.58 -10.57 20.69
N CYS A 180 5.53 -10.17 21.40
CA CYS A 180 5.16 -10.74 22.68
C CYS A 180 4.78 -12.22 22.58
N GLY A 181 4.19 -12.65 21.46
CA GLY A 181 3.88 -14.04 21.18
C GLY A 181 5.11 -14.94 20.99
N VAL A 182 6.26 -14.36 20.60
CA VAL A 182 7.49 -15.13 20.30
C VAL A 182 8.52 -15.03 21.43
N VAL A 183 8.56 -13.94 22.19
CA VAL A 183 9.59 -13.66 23.21
C VAL A 183 9.13 -14.08 24.61
N PRO A 184 9.65 -15.18 25.19
CA PRO A 184 9.19 -15.69 26.50
C PRO A 184 9.35 -14.69 27.65
N ALA A 185 10.34 -13.80 27.58
CA ALA A 185 10.58 -12.77 28.58
C ALA A 185 9.43 -11.75 28.69
N LEU A 186 8.59 -11.64 27.67
CA LEU A 186 7.44 -10.73 27.61
C LEU A 186 6.10 -11.41 27.93
N ALA A 187 6.11 -12.69 28.34
CA ALA A 187 4.90 -13.45 28.63
C ALA A 187 3.97 -12.77 29.67
N GLY A 188 4.52 -12.01 30.62
CA GLY A 188 3.74 -11.28 31.62
C GLY A 188 2.89 -10.13 31.07
N VAL A 189 3.27 -9.55 29.94
CA VAL A 189 2.53 -8.46 29.27
C VAL A 189 1.83 -8.92 27.97
N ALA A 190 2.11 -10.14 27.53
CA ALA A 190 1.55 -10.72 26.30
C ALA A 190 0.02 -10.60 26.22
N PRO A 191 -0.80 -10.93 27.27
CA PRO A 191 -2.25 -10.83 27.17
C PRO A 191 -2.77 -9.41 26.88
N VAL A 192 -2.02 -8.39 27.30
CA VAL A 192 -2.38 -6.99 27.02
C VAL A 192 -2.14 -6.65 25.58
N PHE A 193 -1.00 -7.06 25.02
CA PHE A 193 -0.67 -6.78 23.63
C PHE A 193 -1.42 -7.70 22.65
N GLU A 194 -1.76 -8.92 23.03
CA GLU A 194 -2.67 -9.80 22.29
C GLU A 194 -4.05 -9.13 22.09
N PHE A 195 -4.57 -8.46 23.12
CA PHE A 195 -5.83 -7.72 22.98
C PHE A 195 -5.66 -6.40 22.22
N LEU A 196 -4.66 -5.57 22.53
CA LEU A 196 -4.47 -4.26 21.92
C LEU A 196 -3.92 -4.35 20.49
N GLY A 197 -3.12 -5.37 20.21
CA GLY A 197 -2.51 -5.61 18.90
C GLY A 197 -3.39 -6.44 17.98
N GLU A 198 -4.53 -6.96 18.48
CA GLU A 198 -5.53 -7.53 17.58
C GLU A 198 -5.87 -6.47 16.50
N PRO A 199 -5.75 -6.79 15.20
CA PRO A 199 -5.81 -5.79 14.11
C PRO A 199 -7.08 -4.93 14.10
N PHE A 200 -8.22 -5.49 14.54
CA PHE A 200 -9.46 -4.75 14.65
C PHE A 200 -9.39 -3.72 15.78
N VAL A 201 -8.85 -4.10 16.95
CA VAL A 201 -8.71 -3.22 18.12
C VAL A 201 -7.70 -2.12 17.84
N ALA A 202 -6.55 -2.46 17.28
CA ALA A 202 -5.50 -1.51 16.91
C ALA A 202 -5.98 -0.44 15.94
N LEU A 203 -6.72 -0.85 14.89
CA LEU A 203 -7.34 0.09 13.93
C LEU A 203 -8.47 0.92 14.54
N LEU A 204 -9.28 0.34 15.42
CA LEU A 204 -10.32 1.07 16.14
C LEU A 204 -9.71 2.17 17.01
N LEU A 205 -8.66 1.87 17.75
CA LEU A 205 -7.93 2.85 18.57
C LEU A 205 -7.33 3.97 17.71
N ALA A 206 -6.72 3.64 16.59
CA ALA A 206 -6.18 4.63 15.66
C ALA A 206 -7.29 5.53 15.07
N THR A 207 -8.42 4.94 14.69
CA THR A 207 -9.57 5.69 14.15
C THR A 207 -10.14 6.64 15.21
N LEU A 208 -10.31 6.17 16.44
CA LEU A 208 -10.75 7.02 17.54
C LEU A 208 -9.73 8.13 17.84
N ALA A 209 -8.44 7.82 17.89
CA ALA A 209 -7.38 8.81 18.08
C ALA A 209 -7.39 9.88 16.96
N ALA A 210 -7.58 9.48 15.70
CA ALA A 210 -7.74 10.41 14.59
C ALA A 210 -9.00 11.26 14.72
N MET A 211 -10.14 10.66 15.05
CA MET A 211 -11.42 11.35 15.22
C MET A 211 -11.33 12.44 16.31
N PHE A 212 -10.79 12.11 17.46
CA PHE A 212 -10.63 13.08 18.56
C PHE A 212 -9.48 14.05 18.33
N GLY A 213 -8.30 13.54 17.91
CA GLY A 213 -7.06 14.31 17.82
C GLY A 213 -7.00 15.20 16.58
N LEU A 214 -7.49 14.73 15.44
CA LEU A 214 -7.45 15.45 14.14
C LEU A 214 -8.81 16.00 13.73
N GLY A 215 -9.90 15.31 14.06
CA GLY A 215 -11.25 15.77 13.70
C GLY A 215 -11.75 16.85 14.67
N LEU A 216 -12.18 16.44 15.86
CA LEU A 216 -12.86 17.34 16.81
C LEU A 216 -11.97 18.51 17.27
N LYS A 217 -10.67 18.28 17.54
CA LYS A 217 -9.75 19.34 17.96
C LYS A 217 -9.48 20.37 16.85
N HIS A 218 -9.70 20.02 15.57
CA HIS A 218 -9.52 20.93 14.43
C HIS A 218 -10.84 21.52 13.93
N GLY A 219 -11.90 21.45 14.74
CA GLY A 219 -13.14 22.19 14.50
C GLY A 219 -14.23 21.41 13.74
N TYR A 220 -14.00 20.13 13.41
CA TYR A 220 -15.03 19.29 12.84
C TYR A 220 -16.07 18.92 13.89
N THR A 221 -17.33 18.96 13.54
CA THR A 221 -18.43 18.43 14.37
C THR A 221 -18.54 16.91 14.22
N MET A 222 -19.13 16.23 15.20
CA MET A 222 -19.40 14.78 15.12
C MET A 222 -20.23 14.42 13.87
N LYS A 223 -21.16 15.28 13.48
CA LYS A 223 -22.02 15.06 12.29
C LYS A 223 -21.24 15.15 10.98
N GLU A 224 -20.27 16.03 10.90
CA GLU A 224 -19.36 16.13 9.73
C GLU A 224 -18.45 14.92 9.65
N LEU A 225 -17.87 14.48 10.78
CA LEU A 225 -17.04 13.27 10.83
C LEU A 225 -17.84 12.03 10.49
N GLU A 226 -19.06 11.88 10.98
CA GLU A 226 -19.98 10.82 10.61
C GLU A 226 -20.19 10.78 9.09
N LYS A 227 -20.45 11.93 8.46
CA LYS A 227 -20.63 12.03 7.01
C LYS A 227 -19.37 11.63 6.23
N VAL A 228 -18.19 12.07 6.68
CA VAL A 228 -16.90 11.70 6.08
C VAL A 228 -16.65 10.20 6.18
N MET A 229 -16.83 9.63 7.39
CA MET A 229 -16.63 8.21 7.62
C MET A 229 -17.64 7.35 6.84
N THR A 230 -18.92 7.75 6.79
CA THR A 230 -19.93 7.03 6.02
C THR A 230 -19.60 7.02 4.53
N LYS A 231 -19.19 8.16 3.97
CA LYS A 231 -18.80 8.25 2.57
C LYS A 231 -17.57 7.38 2.25
N SER A 232 -16.63 7.26 3.17
CA SER A 232 -15.43 6.44 2.97
C SER A 232 -15.73 4.94 2.89
N LEU A 233 -16.93 4.50 3.29
CA LEU A 233 -17.35 3.09 3.18
C LEU A 233 -17.87 2.72 1.78
N GLU A 234 -18.15 3.67 0.89
CA GLU A 234 -18.68 3.36 -0.45
C GLU A 234 -17.76 2.39 -1.23
N PRO A 235 -16.43 2.61 -1.33
CA PRO A 235 -15.54 1.66 -2.00
C PRO A 235 -15.37 0.33 -1.25
N THR A 236 -15.67 0.29 0.05
CA THR A 236 -15.53 -0.91 0.88
C THR A 236 -16.47 -2.04 0.42
N GLY A 237 -17.65 -1.69 -0.10
CA GLY A 237 -18.62 -2.68 -0.61
C GLY A 237 -18.04 -3.52 -1.74
N LEU A 238 -17.35 -2.92 -2.70
CA LEU A 238 -16.68 -3.64 -3.78
C LEU A 238 -15.56 -4.54 -3.25
N ILE A 239 -14.77 -4.06 -2.29
CA ILE A 239 -13.69 -4.85 -1.68
C ILE A 239 -14.25 -6.09 -0.97
N LEU A 240 -15.34 -5.95 -0.22
CA LEU A 240 -16.01 -7.07 0.44
C LEU A 240 -16.55 -8.08 -0.57
N LEU A 241 -17.18 -7.63 -1.66
CA LEU A 241 -17.68 -8.51 -2.72
C LEU A 241 -16.53 -9.29 -3.37
N VAL A 242 -15.45 -8.62 -3.76
CA VAL A 242 -14.26 -9.27 -4.36
C VAL A 242 -13.64 -10.27 -3.40
N THR A 243 -13.56 -9.94 -2.10
CA THR A 243 -13.06 -10.85 -1.07
C THR A 243 -13.93 -12.11 -0.96
N ALA A 244 -15.25 -11.94 -0.95
CA ALA A 244 -16.18 -13.08 -0.92
C ALA A 244 -16.02 -13.96 -2.17
N CYS A 245 -15.90 -13.36 -3.36
CA CYS A 245 -15.64 -14.09 -4.61
C CYS A 245 -14.29 -14.84 -4.58
N GLY A 246 -13.24 -14.24 -4.02
CA GLY A 246 -11.94 -14.90 -3.82
C GLY A 246 -12.04 -16.09 -2.89
N GLY A 247 -12.79 -15.96 -1.80
CA GLY A 247 -13.10 -17.08 -0.89
C GLY A 247 -13.85 -18.20 -1.58
N VAL A 248 -14.88 -17.88 -2.36
CA VAL A 248 -15.62 -18.87 -3.18
C VAL A 248 -14.70 -19.58 -4.16
N LEU A 249 -13.85 -18.84 -4.87
CA LEU A 249 -12.86 -19.43 -5.80
C LEU A 249 -11.93 -20.42 -5.07
N ARG A 250 -11.41 -20.04 -3.90
CA ARG A 250 -10.59 -20.93 -3.07
C ARG A 250 -11.32 -22.25 -2.77
N TYR A 251 -12.55 -22.19 -2.29
CA TYR A 251 -13.32 -23.39 -1.98
C TYR A 251 -13.61 -24.23 -3.21
N VAL A 252 -13.97 -23.62 -4.34
CA VAL A 252 -14.19 -24.33 -5.62
C VAL A 252 -12.92 -25.08 -6.02
N LEU A 253 -11.75 -24.46 -5.96
CA LEU A 253 -10.46 -25.10 -6.27
C LEU A 253 -10.12 -26.25 -5.33
N GLN A 254 -10.36 -26.08 -4.03
CA GLN A 254 -10.14 -27.14 -3.03
C GLN A 254 -11.07 -28.33 -3.23
N TYR A 255 -12.38 -28.11 -3.33
CA TYR A 255 -13.37 -29.20 -3.39
C TYR A 255 -13.47 -29.88 -4.76
N SER A 256 -13.10 -29.19 -5.86
CA SER A 256 -13.03 -29.80 -7.20
C SER A 256 -11.81 -30.68 -7.42
N GLY A 257 -10.85 -30.68 -6.49
CA GLY A 257 -9.57 -31.35 -6.66
C GLY A 257 -8.59 -30.63 -7.62
N LEU A 258 -8.99 -29.51 -8.22
CA LEU A 258 -8.12 -28.70 -9.08
C LEU A 258 -6.89 -28.18 -8.33
N GLY A 259 -7.01 -27.89 -7.03
CA GLY A 259 -5.89 -27.53 -6.18
C GLY A 259 -4.78 -28.59 -6.19
N ASN A 260 -5.15 -29.88 -6.15
CA ASN A 260 -4.19 -30.98 -6.24
C ASN A 260 -3.57 -31.10 -7.65
N VAL A 261 -4.35 -30.87 -8.71
CA VAL A 261 -3.84 -30.89 -10.09
C VAL A 261 -2.81 -29.76 -10.30
N ILE A 262 -3.16 -28.55 -9.85
CA ILE A 262 -2.24 -27.42 -9.88
C ILE A 262 -1.02 -27.71 -9.00
N GLY A 263 -1.21 -28.23 -7.79
CA GLY A 263 -0.13 -28.57 -6.87
C GLY A 263 0.83 -29.59 -7.46
N ASN A 264 0.33 -30.64 -8.11
CA ASN A 264 1.16 -31.65 -8.77
C ASN A 264 1.92 -31.08 -9.98
N ALA A 265 1.27 -30.24 -10.78
CA ALA A 265 1.91 -29.53 -11.89
C ALA A 265 3.04 -28.61 -11.39
N VAL A 266 2.81 -27.92 -10.29
CA VAL A 266 3.79 -27.05 -9.62
C VAL A 266 4.92 -27.84 -9.00
N ALA A 267 4.63 -28.95 -8.30
CA ALA A 267 5.65 -29.86 -7.74
C ALA A 267 6.57 -30.40 -8.85
N SER A 268 6.03 -30.67 -10.05
CA SER A 268 6.82 -31.08 -11.21
C SER A 268 7.75 -29.98 -11.75
N MET A 269 7.45 -28.69 -11.47
CA MET A 269 8.28 -27.55 -11.86
C MET A 269 9.46 -27.29 -10.89
N ASN A 270 9.45 -27.90 -9.71
CA ASN A 270 10.45 -27.69 -8.65
C ASN A 270 10.66 -26.21 -8.27
N LEU A 271 9.62 -25.39 -8.41
CA LEU A 271 9.67 -23.96 -8.09
C LEU A 271 9.26 -23.70 -6.63
N PRO A 272 9.99 -22.84 -5.90
CA PRO A 272 9.55 -22.35 -4.60
C PRO A 272 8.16 -21.69 -4.67
N ILE A 273 7.33 -21.91 -3.66
CA ILE A 273 5.95 -21.36 -3.59
C ILE A 273 5.95 -19.83 -3.72
N VAL A 274 6.96 -19.15 -3.18
CA VAL A 274 7.12 -17.70 -3.31
C VAL A 274 7.22 -17.25 -4.78
N ILE A 275 7.97 -17.98 -5.61
CA ILE A 275 8.11 -17.67 -7.05
C ILE A 275 6.79 -17.93 -7.76
N LEU A 276 6.14 -19.04 -7.45
CA LEU A 276 4.87 -19.39 -8.05
C LEU A 276 3.78 -18.38 -7.70
N ALA A 277 3.69 -17.98 -6.43
CA ALA A 277 2.73 -16.99 -5.96
C ALA A 277 2.89 -15.66 -6.71
N PHE A 278 4.13 -15.24 -6.95
CA PHE A 278 4.43 -14.06 -7.77
C PHE A 278 3.93 -14.23 -9.20
N ILE A 279 4.26 -15.34 -9.86
CA ILE A 279 3.86 -15.60 -11.26
C ILE A 279 2.34 -15.63 -11.39
N ILE A 280 1.63 -16.32 -10.49
CA ILE A 280 0.17 -16.37 -10.48
C ILE A 280 -0.40 -14.96 -10.34
N ALA A 281 0.11 -14.17 -9.40
CA ALA A 281 -0.35 -12.81 -9.19
C ALA A 281 -0.12 -11.91 -10.41
N VAL A 282 1.03 -12.03 -11.09
CA VAL A 282 1.34 -11.31 -12.34
C VAL A 282 0.34 -11.66 -13.44
N LEU A 283 0.06 -12.96 -13.65
CA LEU A 283 -0.88 -13.41 -14.69
C LEU A 283 -2.29 -12.90 -14.43
N VAL A 284 -2.74 -12.96 -13.19
CA VAL A 284 -4.05 -12.43 -12.78
C VAL A 284 -4.08 -10.92 -12.95
N ARG A 285 -3.02 -10.20 -12.53
CA ARG A 285 -2.92 -8.73 -12.65
C ARG A 285 -3.04 -8.25 -14.08
N ILE A 286 -2.29 -8.85 -15.00
CA ILE A 286 -2.35 -8.50 -16.42
C ILE A 286 -3.74 -8.73 -16.99
N SER A 287 -4.45 -9.76 -16.53
CA SER A 287 -5.79 -10.10 -17.02
C SER A 287 -6.89 -9.19 -16.45
N VAL A 288 -6.83 -8.87 -15.15
CA VAL A 288 -7.93 -8.21 -14.42
C VAL A 288 -7.75 -6.69 -14.31
N GLY A 289 -6.51 -6.22 -14.21
CA GLY A 289 -6.18 -4.80 -14.11
C GLY A 289 -6.17 -4.22 -12.70
N SER A 290 -6.97 -4.69 -11.75
CA SER A 290 -6.98 -4.21 -10.36
C SER A 290 -5.98 -4.96 -9.49
N ALA A 291 -5.11 -4.24 -8.78
CA ALA A 291 -4.13 -4.82 -7.87
C ALA A 291 -4.80 -5.59 -6.71
N THR A 292 -5.80 -5.00 -6.06
CA THR A 292 -6.51 -5.64 -4.93
C THR A 292 -7.25 -6.89 -5.38
N VAL A 293 -7.89 -6.88 -6.55
CA VAL A 293 -8.57 -8.05 -7.12
C VAL A 293 -7.55 -9.13 -7.47
N ALA A 294 -6.42 -8.75 -8.08
CA ALA A 294 -5.35 -9.68 -8.41
C ALA A 294 -4.75 -10.34 -7.17
N MET A 295 -4.50 -9.56 -6.10
CA MET A 295 -4.06 -10.09 -4.81
C MET A 295 -5.04 -11.14 -4.27
N THR A 296 -6.32 -10.81 -4.23
CA THR A 296 -7.36 -11.68 -3.65
C THR A 296 -7.51 -12.98 -4.45
N MET A 297 -7.53 -12.89 -5.78
CA MET A 297 -7.63 -14.08 -6.65
C MET A 297 -6.37 -14.95 -6.55
N ALA A 298 -5.19 -14.35 -6.63
CA ALA A 298 -3.93 -15.07 -6.50
C ALA A 298 -3.80 -15.74 -5.13
N ALA A 299 -4.17 -15.05 -4.04
CA ALA A 299 -4.19 -15.62 -2.71
C ALA A 299 -5.13 -16.82 -2.60
N GLY A 300 -6.32 -16.75 -3.22
CA GLY A 300 -7.25 -17.88 -3.28
C GLY A 300 -6.66 -19.12 -3.95
N ILE A 301 -5.91 -18.94 -5.04
CA ILE A 301 -5.22 -20.01 -5.76
C ILE A 301 -4.07 -20.57 -4.91
N VAL A 302 -3.22 -19.69 -4.37
CA VAL A 302 -2.06 -20.07 -3.54
C VAL A 302 -2.50 -20.81 -2.27
N ALA A 303 -3.55 -20.33 -1.61
CA ALA A 303 -4.10 -20.96 -0.40
C ALA A 303 -4.70 -22.37 -0.64
N ALA A 304 -5.00 -22.72 -1.89
CA ALA A 304 -5.47 -24.05 -2.27
C ALA A 304 -4.32 -25.04 -2.57
N LEU A 305 -3.06 -24.57 -2.59
CA LEU A 305 -1.91 -25.44 -2.86
C LEU A 305 -1.64 -26.38 -1.68
N PRO A 306 -1.29 -27.65 -1.95
CA PRO A 306 -0.89 -28.61 -0.91
C PRO A 306 0.35 -28.12 -0.14
N GLY A 307 0.38 -28.37 1.17
CA GLY A 307 1.53 -28.07 2.02
C GLY A 307 1.68 -26.59 2.42
N ILE A 308 0.81 -25.68 1.96
CA ILE A 308 0.91 -24.25 2.28
C ILE A 308 0.80 -23.99 3.80
N SER A 309 -0.03 -24.77 4.50
CA SER A 309 -0.24 -24.63 5.95
C SER A 309 0.91 -25.16 6.82
N GLU A 310 1.86 -25.86 6.22
CA GLU A 310 3.02 -26.45 6.91
C GLU A 310 4.25 -25.52 6.86
N LEU A 311 4.16 -24.43 6.10
CA LEU A 311 5.26 -23.47 5.93
C LEU A 311 5.42 -22.56 7.16
N SER A 312 6.65 -22.11 7.39
CA SER A 312 6.95 -21.19 8.49
C SER A 312 6.18 -19.87 8.35
N PRO A 313 5.86 -19.16 9.45
CA PRO A 313 5.21 -17.86 9.40
C PRO A 313 5.98 -16.82 8.57
N LEU A 314 7.32 -16.84 8.65
CA LEU A 314 8.17 -15.95 7.87
C LEU A 314 8.10 -16.26 6.37
N TYR A 315 8.11 -17.54 5.98
CA TYR A 315 7.98 -17.94 4.58
C TYR A 315 6.62 -17.57 4.01
N LEU A 316 5.56 -17.76 4.79
CA LEU A 316 4.20 -17.34 4.41
C LEU A 316 4.10 -15.82 4.25
N ALA A 317 4.73 -15.03 5.13
CA ALA A 317 4.80 -13.58 4.97
C ALA A 317 5.56 -13.16 3.70
N CYS A 318 6.63 -13.88 3.34
CA CYS A 318 7.31 -13.69 2.05
C CYS A 318 6.40 -14.05 0.86
N THR A 319 5.55 -15.07 1.02
CA THR A 319 4.56 -15.44 0.01
C THR A 319 3.48 -14.36 -0.15
N VAL A 320 3.02 -13.74 0.96
CA VAL A 320 2.14 -12.56 0.93
C VAL A 320 2.79 -11.42 0.14
N ALA A 321 4.06 -11.11 0.44
CA ALA A 321 4.80 -10.05 -0.26
C ALA A 321 5.02 -10.37 -1.75
N ALA A 322 5.19 -11.65 -2.10
CA ALA A 322 5.30 -12.09 -3.49
C ALA A 322 3.98 -11.90 -4.26
N VAL A 323 2.84 -12.25 -3.65
CA VAL A 323 1.50 -11.98 -4.20
C VAL A 323 1.29 -10.47 -4.37
N ALA A 324 1.63 -9.69 -3.36
CA ALA A 324 1.55 -8.22 -3.40
C ALA A 324 2.38 -7.65 -4.56
N GLY A 325 3.66 -8.06 -4.66
CA GLY A 325 4.55 -7.65 -5.74
C GLY A 325 4.01 -8.03 -7.12
N GLY A 326 3.59 -9.28 -7.31
CA GLY A 326 3.02 -9.72 -8.59
C GLY A 326 1.78 -8.95 -9.01
N SER A 327 0.98 -8.52 -8.02
CA SER A 327 -0.25 -7.76 -8.26
C SER A 327 -0.04 -6.30 -8.66
N THR A 328 1.18 -5.77 -8.60
CA THR A 328 1.51 -4.43 -9.09
C THR A 328 2.13 -4.44 -10.48
N VAL A 329 2.65 -5.59 -10.92
CA VAL A 329 3.36 -5.70 -12.21
C VAL A 329 2.46 -5.36 -13.40
N CYS A 330 2.99 -4.59 -14.34
CA CYS A 330 2.38 -4.33 -15.64
C CYS A 330 0.98 -3.68 -15.56
N SER A 331 0.81 -2.64 -14.72
CA SER A 331 -0.37 -1.79 -14.75
C SER A 331 -0.50 -1.12 -16.13
N HIS A 332 -1.61 -1.34 -16.81
CA HIS A 332 -1.84 -0.82 -18.17
C HIS A 332 -3.30 -0.38 -18.39
N PHE A 333 -3.79 -0.40 -19.62
CA PHE A 333 -5.10 0.12 -20.03
C PHE A 333 -6.32 -0.46 -19.28
N ASN A 334 -6.21 -1.62 -18.65
CA ASN A 334 -7.29 -2.23 -17.86
C ASN A 334 -7.30 -1.79 -16.39
N ASP A 335 -6.34 -0.96 -15.96
CA ASP A 335 -6.20 -0.46 -14.60
C ASP A 335 -6.70 0.99 -14.50
N SER A 336 -7.57 1.27 -13.52
CA SER A 336 -8.04 2.62 -13.21
C SER A 336 -6.90 3.57 -12.80
N GLY A 337 -5.88 3.05 -12.08
CA GLY A 337 -4.69 3.79 -11.68
C GLY A 337 -3.92 4.33 -12.88
N PHE A 338 -3.80 3.55 -13.96
CA PHE A 338 -3.18 3.98 -15.20
C PHE A 338 -3.87 5.24 -15.79
N TRP A 339 -5.19 5.24 -15.85
CA TRP A 339 -5.97 6.36 -16.37
C TRP A 339 -5.99 7.57 -15.45
N LEU A 340 -6.02 7.32 -14.14
CA LEU A 340 -5.94 8.39 -13.14
C LEU A 340 -4.60 9.14 -13.24
N VAL A 341 -3.49 8.41 -13.29
CA VAL A 341 -2.15 9.00 -13.43
C VAL A 341 -2.01 9.74 -14.75
N ARG A 342 -2.44 9.13 -15.86
CA ARG A 342 -2.46 9.76 -17.18
C ARG A 342 -3.19 11.11 -17.14
N SER A 343 -4.37 11.12 -16.56
CA SER A 343 -5.24 12.30 -16.52
C SER A 343 -4.67 13.40 -15.61
N LEU A 344 -4.24 13.06 -14.40
CA LEU A 344 -3.73 14.03 -13.43
C LEU A 344 -2.38 14.62 -13.83
N VAL A 345 -1.50 13.81 -14.42
CA VAL A 345 -0.17 14.26 -14.85
C VAL A 345 -0.23 14.96 -16.21
N GLY A 346 -1.30 14.75 -16.99
CA GLY A 346 -1.49 15.36 -18.30
C GLY A 346 -0.55 14.79 -19.36
N ILE A 347 -0.29 13.48 -19.33
CA ILE A 347 0.57 12.76 -20.28
C ILE A 347 -0.24 11.86 -21.21
N ASP A 348 0.32 11.48 -22.35
CA ASP A 348 -0.31 10.54 -23.27
C ASP A 348 -0.13 9.08 -22.81
N GLU A 349 -0.89 8.15 -23.39
CA GLU A 349 -0.87 6.73 -23.04
C GLU A 349 0.50 6.11 -23.24
N LYS A 350 1.21 6.51 -24.30
CA LYS A 350 2.54 6.00 -24.62
C LYS A 350 3.57 6.41 -23.55
N THR A 351 3.48 7.63 -23.06
CA THR A 351 4.32 8.12 -21.97
C THR A 351 3.94 7.46 -20.64
N THR A 352 2.64 7.27 -20.39
CA THR A 352 2.15 6.55 -19.20
C THR A 352 2.69 5.12 -19.16
N LEU A 353 2.63 4.38 -20.29
CA LEU A 353 3.23 3.03 -20.38
C LEU A 353 4.74 3.03 -20.11
N LYS A 354 5.46 4.06 -20.57
CA LYS A 354 6.91 4.15 -20.39
C LYS A 354 7.35 4.67 -19.02
N THR A 355 6.47 5.23 -18.24
CA THR A 355 6.77 5.82 -16.93
C THR A 355 6.07 5.08 -15.80
N TRP A 356 4.76 5.14 -15.74
CA TRP A 356 3.91 4.51 -14.74
C TRP A 356 3.97 2.97 -14.78
N THR A 357 3.71 2.36 -15.94
CA THR A 357 3.71 0.89 -16.05
C THR A 357 5.06 0.27 -15.69
N ILE A 358 6.15 0.94 -16.09
CA ILE A 358 7.50 0.50 -15.70
C ILE A 358 7.72 0.72 -14.20
N MET A 359 7.28 1.84 -13.65
CA MET A 359 7.38 2.12 -12.21
C MET A 359 6.65 1.05 -11.39
N GLU A 360 5.40 0.73 -11.72
CA GLU A 360 4.62 -0.33 -11.07
C GLU A 360 5.30 -1.71 -11.20
N THR A 361 5.87 -2.00 -12.37
CA THR A 361 6.63 -3.23 -12.59
C THR A 361 7.89 -3.28 -11.72
N LEU A 362 8.62 -2.16 -11.60
CA LEU A 362 9.78 -2.06 -10.71
C LEU A 362 9.39 -2.23 -9.24
N VAL A 363 8.25 -1.66 -8.81
CA VAL A 363 7.71 -1.88 -7.45
C VAL A 363 7.51 -3.37 -7.21
N GLY A 364 6.79 -4.04 -8.10
CA GLY A 364 6.44 -5.45 -7.94
C GLY A 364 7.65 -6.38 -7.98
N VAL A 365 8.49 -6.23 -8.99
CA VAL A 365 9.69 -7.08 -9.17
C VAL A 365 10.70 -6.87 -8.05
N THR A 366 10.98 -5.61 -7.66
CA THR A 366 11.92 -5.35 -6.57
C THR A 366 11.41 -5.90 -5.24
N GLY A 367 10.15 -5.64 -4.90
CA GLY A 367 9.55 -6.17 -3.67
C GLY A 367 9.57 -7.70 -3.65
N PHE A 368 9.23 -8.35 -4.75
CA PHE A 368 9.32 -9.80 -4.90
C PHE A 368 10.76 -10.33 -4.73
N LEU A 369 11.77 -9.71 -5.36
CA LEU A 369 13.14 -10.15 -5.24
C LEU A 369 13.64 -10.08 -3.79
N VAL A 370 13.26 -9.02 -3.07
CA VAL A 370 13.59 -8.91 -1.64
C VAL A 370 12.87 -10.00 -0.83
N ALA A 371 11.59 -10.23 -1.06
CA ALA A 371 10.84 -11.30 -0.40
C ALA A 371 11.43 -12.69 -0.70
N LEU A 372 11.86 -12.91 -1.94
CA LEU A 372 12.53 -14.16 -2.35
C LEU A 372 13.85 -14.35 -1.59
N VAL A 373 14.66 -13.30 -1.45
CA VAL A 373 15.91 -13.38 -0.67
C VAL A 373 15.62 -13.70 0.80
N ILE A 374 14.62 -13.05 1.42
CA ILE A 374 14.24 -13.32 2.81
C ILE A 374 13.76 -14.77 2.95
N SER A 375 13.01 -15.29 1.98
CA SER A 375 12.47 -16.66 2.04
C SER A 375 13.52 -17.78 2.09
N PHE A 376 14.78 -17.51 1.71
CA PHE A 376 15.87 -18.47 1.88
C PHE A 376 16.36 -18.61 3.34
N PHE A 377 15.95 -17.68 4.21
CA PHE A 377 16.29 -17.71 5.64
C PHE A 377 15.09 -18.08 6.52
N ALA A 378 13.98 -18.50 5.92
CA ALA A 378 12.69 -18.72 6.55
C ALA A 378 12.41 -20.18 6.90
#